data_6fcc32814146551c0ff7614879bf0f4a
#
_entry.id   6fcc32814146551c0ff7614879bf0f4a
#
_cell.length_a   1.000
_cell.length_b   1.000
_cell.length_c   1.000
_cell.angle_alpha   90.00
_cell.angle_beta   90.00
_cell.angle_gamma   90.00
#
_symmetry.space_group_name_H-M   'P 1'
#
loop_
_entity.id
_entity.type
_entity.pdbx_description
1 polymer ?
#
loop_
_entity_poly.entity_id
_entity_poly.type
_entity_poly.pdbx_seq_one_letter_code
_entity_poly.pdbx_strand_id
1 'polypeptide(L)'
;MSEHTAQLSSRDGRWLLYVVLMGVPVSQWPEHDFGTEVVPTPAERSRALTDLGFVFTDGAEWEWTEYPEQPDDDTSPVRLLASIKVCSRDGGLS
;
A
#
# COMPACT_ATOMS: atom_id res chain seq x y z
N MET A 1 6.50 -16.97 -10.38
CA MET A 1 6.59 -15.55 -10.03
C MET A 1 5.37 -15.16 -9.21
N SER A 2 5.58 -14.55 -8.08
CA SER A 2 4.48 -14.18 -7.19
C SER A 2 4.20 -12.69 -7.29
N GLU A 3 2.96 -12.34 -7.58
CA GLU A 3 2.49 -10.98 -7.59
C GLU A 3 1.69 -10.71 -6.34
N HIS A 4 1.88 -9.55 -5.76
CA HIS A 4 1.14 -9.12 -4.59
C HIS A 4 0.55 -7.74 -4.85
N THR A 5 -0.28 -7.28 -3.94
CA THR A 5 -0.84 -5.93 -4.01
C THR A 5 -0.29 -5.13 -2.83
N ALA A 6 0.32 -3.99 -3.13
CA ALA A 6 0.69 -3.04 -2.10
C ALA A 6 -0.42 -2.02 -1.97
N GLN A 7 -0.73 -1.59 -0.76
CA GLN A 7 -1.76 -0.61 -0.50
C GLN A 7 -1.20 0.53 0.34
N LEU A 8 -1.65 1.73 0.02
CA LEU A 8 -1.29 2.95 0.73
C LEU A 8 -2.57 3.56 1.28
N SER A 9 -2.64 3.73 2.58
CA SER A 9 -3.82 4.32 3.21
C SER A 9 -3.43 5.17 4.41
N SER A 10 -4.31 6.08 4.80
CA SER A 10 -4.08 6.88 6.00
C SER A 10 -4.84 6.28 7.18
N ARG A 11 -4.21 6.34 8.34
CA ARG A 11 -4.79 5.87 9.59
C ARG A 11 -4.27 6.75 10.72
N ASP A 12 -5.20 7.30 11.49
CA ASP A 12 -4.83 8.13 12.66
C ASP A 12 -3.89 9.29 12.31
N GLY A 13 -4.12 9.91 11.14
CA GLY A 13 -3.31 11.05 10.71
C GLY A 13 -1.96 10.68 10.14
N ARG A 14 -1.74 9.42 9.80
CA ARG A 14 -0.48 8.96 9.23
C ARG A 14 -0.72 8.09 8.02
N TRP A 15 0.18 8.16 7.06
CA TRP A 15 0.13 7.31 5.88
C TRP A 15 0.93 6.04 6.12
N LEU A 16 0.33 4.91 5.74
CA LEU A 16 0.92 3.59 5.89
C LEU A 16 0.95 2.90 4.53
N LEU A 17 2.07 2.25 4.25
CA LEU A 17 2.21 1.42 3.06
C LEU A 17 2.39 -0.01 3.53
N TYR A 18 1.58 -0.93 3.00
CA TYR A 18 1.68 -2.33 3.38
C TYR A 18 1.48 -3.23 2.16
N VAL A 19 2.00 -4.44 2.25
CA VAL A 19 1.88 -5.42 1.18
C VAL A 19 0.95 -6.54 1.64
N VAL A 20 -0.10 -6.78 0.87
CA VAL A 20 -1.09 -7.82 1.18
C VAL A 20 -0.49 -9.18 0.84
N LEU A 21 -0.41 -10.06 1.84
CA LEU A 21 0.09 -11.42 1.65
C LEU A 21 -1.05 -12.40 1.89
N MET A 22 -1.40 -13.14 0.85
CA MET A 22 -2.48 -14.13 0.94
C MET A 22 -2.06 -15.29 1.83
N GLY A 23 -2.96 -15.72 2.69
CA GLY A 23 -2.70 -16.84 3.60
C GLY A 23 -1.86 -16.50 4.80
N VAL A 24 -1.53 -15.23 5.00
CA VAL A 24 -0.72 -14.76 6.13
C VAL A 24 -1.57 -13.79 6.95
N PRO A 25 -1.56 -13.88 8.28
CA PRO A 25 -2.31 -12.93 9.12
C PRO A 25 -1.88 -11.49 8.85
N VAL A 26 -2.84 -10.57 8.91
CA VAL A 26 -2.60 -9.15 8.63
C VAL A 26 -1.46 -8.60 9.50
N SER A 27 -1.36 -9.06 10.73
CA SER A 27 -0.31 -8.60 11.65
C SER A 27 1.10 -8.94 11.17
N GLN A 28 1.24 -9.84 10.20
CA GLN A 28 2.53 -10.26 9.66
C GLN A 28 2.82 -9.67 8.29
N TRP A 29 1.93 -8.82 7.79
CA TRP A 29 2.17 -8.17 6.49
C TRP A 29 3.27 -7.12 6.64
N PRO A 30 4.19 -7.03 5.67
CA PRO A 30 5.17 -5.94 5.67
C PRO A 30 4.47 -4.59 5.63
N GLU A 31 4.92 -3.67 6.48
CA GLU A 31 4.29 -2.36 6.62
C GLU A 31 5.34 -1.29 6.86
N HIS A 32 5.14 -0.13 6.26
CA HIS A 32 5.97 1.04 6.47
C HIS A 32 5.10 2.20 6.87
N ASP A 33 5.40 2.81 8.02
CA ASP A 33 4.68 3.98 8.55
C ASP A 33 5.48 5.22 8.18
N PHE A 34 4.90 6.08 7.35
CA PHE A 34 5.57 7.32 6.94
C PHE A 34 5.54 8.39 8.04
N GLY A 35 4.68 8.23 9.03
CA GLY A 35 4.60 9.14 10.16
C GLY A 35 4.19 10.57 9.82
N THR A 36 3.48 10.74 8.71
CA THR A 36 3.08 12.06 8.22
C THR A 36 1.66 12.05 7.71
N GLU A 37 1.00 13.21 7.80
CA GLU A 37 -0.35 13.39 7.26
C GLU A 37 -0.33 13.71 5.76
N VAL A 38 0.84 14.07 5.23
CA VAL A 38 1.01 14.39 3.82
C VAL A 38 1.19 13.12 3.02
N VAL A 39 0.52 13.02 1.88
CA VAL A 39 0.66 11.84 1.02
C VAL A 39 2.11 11.71 0.59
N PRO A 40 2.74 10.55 0.80
CA PRO A 40 4.12 10.34 0.37
C PRO A 40 4.25 10.48 -1.15
N THR A 41 5.37 11.03 -1.58
CA THR A 41 5.64 11.16 -3.01
C THR A 41 5.85 9.78 -3.65
N PRO A 42 5.68 9.66 -4.97
CA PRO A 42 5.97 8.39 -5.65
C PRO A 42 7.37 7.86 -5.37
N ALA A 43 8.37 8.75 -5.26
CA ALA A 43 9.74 8.33 -4.95
C ALA A 43 9.83 7.77 -3.53
N GLU A 44 9.16 8.39 -2.57
CA GLU A 44 9.13 7.89 -1.20
C GLU A 44 8.46 6.53 -1.10
N ARG A 45 7.34 6.35 -1.83
CA ARG A 45 6.63 5.07 -1.87
C ARG A 45 7.50 3.97 -2.46
N SER A 46 8.20 4.28 -3.55
CA SER A 46 9.08 3.32 -4.21
C SER A 46 10.21 2.88 -3.28
N ARG A 47 10.80 3.83 -2.58
CA ARG A 47 11.88 3.55 -1.63
C ARG A 47 11.39 2.67 -0.48
N ALA A 48 10.21 2.98 0.07
CA ALA A 48 9.64 2.21 1.15
C ALA A 48 9.35 0.77 0.70
N LEU A 49 8.80 0.58 -0.51
CA LEU A 49 8.56 -0.75 -1.05
C LEU A 49 9.86 -1.54 -1.18
N THR A 50 10.91 -0.91 -1.68
CA THR A 50 12.21 -1.55 -1.80
C THR A 50 12.74 -1.98 -0.44
N ASP A 51 12.57 -1.14 0.57
CA ASP A 51 12.98 -1.48 1.94
C ASP A 51 12.19 -2.65 2.50
N LEU A 52 10.95 -2.82 2.07
CA LEU A 52 10.12 -3.96 2.48
C LEU A 52 10.42 -5.22 1.65
N GLY A 53 11.26 -5.11 0.63
CA GLY A 53 11.65 -6.24 -0.19
C GLY A 53 10.81 -6.44 -1.45
N PHE A 54 10.14 -5.39 -1.92
CA PHE A 54 9.24 -5.47 -3.08
C PHE A 54 9.56 -4.37 -4.10
N VAL A 55 9.16 -4.61 -5.35
CA VAL A 55 9.29 -3.63 -6.42
C VAL A 55 8.00 -3.63 -7.23
N PHE A 56 7.75 -2.56 -7.97
CA PHE A 56 6.59 -2.47 -8.85
C PHE A 56 6.70 -3.50 -9.97
N THR A 57 5.58 -4.10 -10.34
CA THR A 57 5.54 -4.93 -11.54
C THR A 57 5.62 -4.02 -12.77
N ASP A 58 6.03 -4.61 -13.90
CA ASP A 58 6.19 -3.87 -15.14
C ASP A 58 4.85 -3.26 -15.56
N GLY A 59 4.85 -1.94 -15.79
CA GLY A 59 3.65 -1.24 -16.22
C GLY A 59 2.63 -0.97 -15.13
N ALA A 60 2.95 -1.27 -13.87
CA ALA A 60 2.00 -1.05 -12.79
C ALA A 60 1.83 0.43 -12.49
N GLU A 61 0.61 0.82 -12.16
CA GLU A 61 0.28 2.18 -11.81
C GLU A 61 -0.55 2.21 -10.53
N TRP A 62 -0.40 3.25 -9.75
CA TRP A 62 -1.21 3.45 -8.55
C TRP A 62 -2.64 3.73 -8.94
N GLU A 63 -3.58 3.00 -8.31
CA GLU A 63 -5.01 3.23 -8.49
C GLU A 63 -5.56 3.78 -7.19
N TRP A 64 -6.19 4.95 -7.26
CA TRP A 64 -6.77 5.61 -6.10
C TRP A 64 -8.26 5.32 -6.02
N THR A 65 -8.73 4.98 -4.83
CA THR A 65 -10.14 4.71 -4.55
C THR A 65 -10.56 5.52 -3.34
N GLU A 66 -11.75 6.08 -3.40
CA GLU A 66 -12.36 6.76 -2.27
C GLU A 66 -13.44 5.86 -1.68
N TYR A 67 -13.54 5.85 -0.36
CA TYR A 67 -14.64 5.18 0.31
C TYR A 67 -14.99 5.91 1.59
N PRO A 68 -16.29 5.90 2.00
CA PRO A 68 -16.67 6.55 3.24
C PRO A 68 -16.13 5.77 4.44
N GLU A 69 -15.74 6.47 5.48
CA GLU A 69 -15.24 5.84 6.69
C GLU A 69 -16.31 4.96 7.34
N GLN A 70 -17.56 5.40 7.23
CA GLN A 70 -18.71 4.61 7.65
C GLN A 70 -19.62 4.40 6.44
N PRO A 71 -19.72 3.17 5.91
CA PRO A 71 -20.45 2.93 4.67
C PRO A 71 -21.94 3.33 4.70
N ASP A 72 -22.55 3.32 5.88
CA ASP A 72 -23.97 3.64 6.02
C ASP A 72 -24.25 5.13 6.21
N ASP A 73 -23.22 5.96 6.24
CA ASP A 73 -23.34 7.39 6.52
C ASP A 73 -22.70 8.20 5.42
N ASP A 74 -23.54 8.84 4.58
CA ASP A 74 -23.07 9.66 3.47
C ASP A 74 -22.32 10.91 3.93
N THR A 75 -22.45 11.27 5.21
CA THR A 75 -21.79 12.45 5.75
C THR A 75 -20.46 12.13 6.42
N SER A 76 -20.09 10.85 6.50
CA SER A 76 -18.83 10.47 7.11
C SER A 76 -17.64 10.92 6.26
N PRO A 77 -16.48 11.15 6.88
CA PRO A 77 -15.28 11.50 6.13
C PRO A 77 -14.93 10.45 5.08
N VAL A 78 -14.35 10.90 3.98
CA VAL A 78 -13.90 10.00 2.92
C VAL A 78 -12.46 9.61 3.19
N ARG A 79 -12.17 8.33 3.03
CA ARG A 79 -10.81 7.81 3.10
C ARG A 79 -10.30 7.52 1.71
N LEU A 80 -9.01 7.75 1.51
CA LEU A 80 -8.35 7.46 0.25
C LEU A 80 -7.51 6.20 0.42
N LEU A 81 -7.60 5.33 -0.57
CA LEU A 81 -6.81 4.11 -0.63
C LEU A 81 -6.18 4.03 -2.01
N ALA A 82 -4.86 3.84 -2.04
CA ALA A 82 -4.17 3.59 -3.30
C ALA A 82 -3.66 2.17 -3.30
N SER A 83 -3.67 1.52 -4.46
CA SER A 83 -3.14 0.17 -4.61
C SER A 83 -2.31 0.06 -5.88
N ILE A 84 -1.34 -0.84 -5.86
CA ILE A 84 -0.47 -1.09 -7.00
C ILE A 84 0.02 -2.55 -6.94
N LYS A 85 0.24 -3.14 -8.10
CA LYS A 85 0.79 -4.49 -8.18
C LYS A 85 2.30 -4.46 -7.95
N VAL A 86 2.77 -5.36 -7.11
CA VAL A 86 4.19 -5.47 -6.79
C VAL A 86 4.61 -6.93 -6.82
N CYS A 87 5.91 -7.16 -6.89
CA CYS A 87 6.47 -8.49 -6.77
C CYS A 87 7.66 -8.43 -5.83
N SER A 88 8.08 -9.60 -5.35
CA SER A 88 9.25 -9.68 -4.49
C SER A 88 10.47 -9.15 -5.25
N ARG A 89 11.29 -8.35 -4.58
CA ARG A 89 12.52 -7.81 -5.17
C ARG A 89 13.41 -8.93 -5.71
N ASP A 90 13.42 -10.05 -5.03
CA ASP A 90 14.24 -11.19 -5.41
C ASP A 90 13.45 -12.26 -6.16
N GLY A 91 12.16 -12.04 -6.39
CA GLY A 91 11.28 -13.05 -6.95
C GLY A 91 11.60 -13.45 -8.37
N GLY A 92 12.20 -12.55 -9.12
CA GLY A 92 12.57 -12.83 -10.49
C GLY A 92 13.75 -13.76 -10.63
N LEU A 93 14.43 -14.05 -9.54
CA LEU A 93 15.62 -14.88 -9.52
C LEU A 93 15.32 -16.33 -9.20
N SER A 94 14.13 -16.63 -8.80
CA SER A 94 13.76 -17.99 -8.39
C SER A 94 12.89 -18.66 -9.41
#